data_ee0e06c5e4aba934fdf11dc1f58e62d7
#
_entry.id   ee0e06c5e4aba934fdf11dc1f58e62d7
#
_cell.length_a   1.000
_cell.length_b   1.000
_cell.length_c   1.000
_cell.angle_alpha   90.00
_cell.angle_beta   90.00
_cell.angle_gamma   90.00
#
_symmetry.space_group_name_H-M   'P 1'
#
loop_
_entity.id
_entity.type
_entity.pdbx_description
1 polymer ?
#
loop_
_entity_poly.entity_id
_entity_poly.type
_entity_poly.pdbx_seq_one_letter_code
_entity_poly.pdbx_strand_id
1 'polypeptide(L)'
;MLIVEDDRALRSALAAFLERLGHQVLQADNAEQALECVHSQRLAAMVCDIRMSGMSGIELLPKALAADPDLAVIMLTGVDEPAAAISCLKLGAADYLIKPVDLEELQHALQSALHKRDLEIERRGLEEWLAHEVASRTRELETQSRQLSRLSVNVLAALVDALEAKDPLLRGHSQRVADLSARIAGRLGLPEDEVEAVRAAGRMHDIGKLALREPGLQLGAATSDEIAAPQDDPDLVQRLLQPLAHLKGVTDIVRFQHERFDGKGLPEGRRGEDIPIGARIVAAASVYDELAVAGAGGSTLEPREAIANLRSLVGLMLDPKVFAALVLEVAGTA
;
A
#
# COMPACT_ATOMS: atom_id res chain seq x y z
N MET A 1 11.34 39.70 -19.64
CA MET A 1 9.99 40.27 -19.41
C MET A 1 9.36 40.71 -20.72
N LEU A 2 8.06 40.83 -20.80
CA LEU A 2 7.32 41.28 -21.99
C LEU A 2 6.42 42.46 -21.63
N ILE A 3 6.43 43.52 -22.43
CA ILE A 3 5.48 44.62 -22.35
C ILE A 3 4.57 44.55 -23.56
N VAL A 4 3.27 44.58 -23.35
CA VAL A 4 2.23 44.53 -24.37
C VAL A 4 1.37 45.78 -24.24
N GLU A 5 1.53 46.72 -25.20
CA GLU A 5 0.90 48.02 -25.17
C GLU A 5 0.86 48.58 -26.61
N ASP A 6 -0.28 49.04 -27.07
CA ASP A 6 -0.38 49.55 -28.47
C ASP A 6 0.13 51.02 -28.57
N ASP A 7 0.05 51.80 -27.49
CA ASP A 7 0.70 53.15 -27.45
C ASP A 7 2.23 53.01 -27.43
N ARG A 8 2.87 53.40 -28.52
CA ARG A 8 4.32 53.33 -28.70
C ARG A 8 5.10 54.16 -27.64
N ALA A 9 4.57 55.33 -27.22
CA ALA A 9 5.27 56.21 -26.31
C ALA A 9 5.26 55.57 -24.89
N LEU A 10 4.12 55.08 -24.42
CA LEU A 10 3.99 54.40 -23.16
C LEU A 10 4.79 53.09 -23.11
N ARG A 11 4.69 52.27 -24.20
CA ARG A 11 5.46 51.00 -24.30
C ARG A 11 6.96 51.25 -24.20
N SER A 12 7.48 52.26 -24.93
CA SER A 12 8.90 52.59 -24.88
C SER A 12 9.34 53.14 -23.49
N ALA A 13 8.50 53.93 -22.83
CA ALA A 13 8.79 54.49 -21.49
C ALA A 13 8.86 53.38 -20.43
N LEU A 14 7.90 52.45 -20.46
CA LEU A 14 7.88 51.28 -19.55
C LEU A 14 9.08 50.35 -19.83
N ALA A 15 9.42 50.11 -21.09
CA ALA A 15 10.58 49.31 -21.42
C ALA A 15 11.89 49.92 -20.91
N ALA A 16 12.11 51.19 -21.20
CA ALA A 16 13.30 51.89 -20.72
C ALA A 16 13.40 51.96 -19.17
N PHE A 17 12.28 51.99 -18.48
CA PHE A 17 12.25 51.92 -17.01
C PHE A 17 12.66 50.54 -16.52
N LEU A 18 12.08 49.43 -17.04
CA LEU A 18 12.39 48.08 -16.64
C LEU A 18 13.83 47.68 -17.02
N GLU A 19 14.34 48.17 -18.15
CA GLU A 19 15.74 47.94 -18.55
C GLU A 19 16.72 48.63 -17.58
N ARG A 20 16.39 49.82 -17.08
CA ARG A 20 17.18 50.48 -16.02
C ARG A 20 17.20 49.73 -14.69
N LEU A 21 16.15 48.95 -14.42
CA LEU A 21 16.11 48.04 -13.27
C LEU A 21 16.87 46.71 -13.53
N GLY A 22 17.50 46.56 -14.69
CA GLY A 22 18.34 45.42 -15.04
C GLY A 22 17.58 44.24 -15.69
N HIS A 23 16.32 44.45 -16.11
CA HIS A 23 15.56 43.45 -16.78
C HIS A 23 15.78 43.43 -18.28
N GLN A 24 15.80 42.25 -18.90
CA GLN A 24 15.71 42.12 -20.35
C GLN A 24 14.23 42.23 -20.76
N VAL A 25 13.93 43.18 -21.62
CA VAL A 25 12.56 43.56 -22.00
C VAL A 25 12.30 43.30 -23.48
N LEU A 26 11.26 42.52 -23.73
CA LEU A 26 10.64 42.36 -25.06
C LEU A 26 9.45 43.33 -25.15
N GLN A 27 9.12 43.75 -26.36
CA GLN A 27 8.01 44.65 -26.59
C GLN A 27 7.10 44.05 -27.67
N ALA A 28 5.79 44.06 -27.42
CA ALA A 28 4.77 43.71 -28.41
C ALA A 28 3.74 44.87 -28.47
N ASP A 29 3.27 45.19 -29.65
CA ASP A 29 2.28 46.25 -29.86
C ASP A 29 0.86 45.72 -30.04
N ASN A 30 0.69 44.38 -29.97
CA ASN A 30 -0.59 43.69 -30.01
C ASN A 30 -0.52 42.32 -29.35
N ALA A 31 -1.68 41.70 -29.18
CA ALA A 31 -1.81 40.41 -28.48
C ALA A 31 -1.23 39.23 -29.29
N GLU A 32 -1.26 39.27 -30.65
CA GLU A 32 -0.71 38.20 -31.46
C GLU A 32 0.81 38.12 -31.29
N GLN A 33 1.52 39.24 -31.39
CA GLN A 33 2.97 39.31 -31.11
C GLN A 33 3.31 38.88 -29.68
N ALA A 34 2.46 39.27 -28.72
CA ALA A 34 2.65 38.85 -27.36
C ALA A 34 2.61 37.33 -27.18
N LEU A 35 1.63 36.65 -27.81
CA LEU A 35 1.53 35.19 -27.80
C LEU A 35 2.74 34.52 -28.50
N GLU A 36 3.22 35.06 -29.62
CA GLU A 36 4.43 34.57 -30.26
C GLU A 36 5.65 34.64 -29.35
N CYS A 37 5.79 35.75 -28.58
CA CYS A 37 6.85 35.88 -27.56
C CYS A 37 6.72 34.85 -26.43
N VAL A 38 5.51 34.64 -25.91
CA VAL A 38 5.27 33.66 -24.84
C VAL A 38 5.56 32.22 -25.32
N HIS A 39 5.22 31.89 -26.57
CA HIS A 39 5.50 30.55 -27.13
C HIS A 39 6.98 30.34 -27.48
N SER A 40 7.70 31.39 -27.85
CA SER A 40 9.09 31.26 -28.35
C SER A 40 10.13 31.24 -27.22
N GLN A 41 9.83 31.80 -26.07
CA GLN A 41 10.79 31.92 -24.97
C GLN A 41 10.10 31.98 -23.60
N ARG A 42 10.79 31.49 -22.59
CA ARG A 42 10.30 31.57 -21.19
C ARG A 42 10.41 33.00 -20.67
N LEU A 43 9.30 33.55 -20.24
CA LEU A 43 9.18 34.89 -19.70
C LEU A 43 8.91 34.82 -18.18
N ALA A 44 9.57 35.70 -17.41
CA ALA A 44 9.31 35.77 -15.99
C ALA A 44 8.04 36.57 -15.69
N ALA A 45 7.82 37.68 -16.41
CA ALA A 45 6.64 38.51 -16.25
C ALA A 45 6.20 39.15 -17.55
N MET A 46 4.91 39.49 -17.62
CA MET A 46 4.28 40.25 -18.69
C MET A 46 3.52 41.44 -18.08
N VAL A 47 3.73 42.64 -18.61
CA VAL A 47 2.93 43.84 -18.32
C VAL A 47 2.06 44.05 -19.54
N CYS A 48 0.74 44.01 -19.40
CA CYS A 48 -0.19 44.01 -20.51
C CYS A 48 -1.29 45.02 -20.36
N ASP A 49 -1.50 45.87 -21.37
CA ASP A 49 -2.67 46.73 -21.47
C ASP A 49 -3.95 45.93 -21.68
N ILE A 50 -5.04 46.36 -21.01
CA ILE A 50 -6.37 45.77 -21.23
C ILE A 50 -6.92 46.17 -22.58
N ARG A 51 -6.75 47.44 -22.96
CA ARG A 51 -7.36 47.98 -24.18
C ARG A 51 -6.34 48.09 -25.32
N MET A 52 -6.36 47.13 -26.21
CA MET A 52 -5.54 47.13 -27.39
C MET A 52 -6.40 46.95 -28.63
N SER A 53 -5.90 47.38 -29.78
CA SER A 53 -6.53 47.12 -31.07
C SER A 53 -6.54 45.61 -31.39
N GLY A 54 -7.68 45.05 -31.82
CA GLY A 54 -7.85 43.61 -32.06
C GLY A 54 -8.20 42.84 -30.84
N MET A 55 -7.38 41.87 -30.44
CA MET A 55 -7.58 41.07 -29.22
C MET A 55 -7.24 41.89 -27.96
N SER A 56 -8.17 41.97 -27.02
CA SER A 56 -7.96 42.67 -25.74
C SER A 56 -6.99 41.93 -24.81
N GLY A 57 -6.39 42.68 -23.84
CA GLY A 57 -5.55 42.06 -22.83
C GLY A 57 -6.28 41.06 -21.95
N ILE A 58 -7.60 41.25 -21.75
CA ILE A 58 -8.43 40.28 -20.97
C ILE A 58 -8.55 38.95 -21.75
N GLU A 59 -8.63 38.98 -23.08
CA GLU A 59 -8.67 37.78 -23.90
C GLU A 59 -7.29 37.13 -24.09
N LEU A 60 -6.23 37.96 -24.08
CA LEU A 60 -4.83 37.50 -24.12
C LEU A 60 -4.44 36.74 -22.84
N LEU A 61 -4.82 37.25 -21.65
CA LEU A 61 -4.40 36.74 -20.35
C LEU A 61 -4.59 35.21 -20.20
N PRO A 62 -5.77 34.61 -20.39
CA PRO A 62 -5.93 33.16 -20.25
C PRO A 62 -5.15 32.35 -21.29
N LYS A 63 -4.91 32.92 -22.48
CA LYS A 63 -4.11 32.24 -23.53
C LYS A 63 -2.62 32.26 -23.16
N ALA A 64 -2.13 33.37 -22.64
CA ALA A 64 -0.74 33.49 -22.18
C ALA A 64 -0.46 32.56 -21.00
N LEU A 65 -1.38 32.50 -20.01
CA LEU A 65 -1.26 31.59 -18.86
C LEU A 65 -1.44 30.11 -19.23
N ALA A 66 -2.20 29.81 -20.29
CA ALA A 66 -2.28 28.44 -20.80
C ALA A 66 -0.98 28.00 -21.49
N ALA A 67 -0.27 28.91 -22.13
CA ALA A 67 1.03 28.66 -22.77
C ALA A 67 2.18 28.59 -21.76
N ASP A 68 2.18 29.47 -20.75
CA ASP A 68 3.12 29.44 -19.62
C ASP A 68 2.39 29.71 -18.29
N PRO A 69 2.03 28.65 -17.54
CA PRO A 69 1.33 28.80 -16.26
C PRO A 69 2.15 29.55 -15.17
N ASP A 70 3.45 29.65 -15.37
CA ASP A 70 4.35 30.33 -14.44
C ASP A 70 4.58 31.79 -14.77
N LEU A 71 3.95 32.31 -15.82
CA LEU A 71 4.08 33.69 -16.24
C LEU A 71 3.37 34.62 -15.23
N ALA A 72 4.11 35.56 -14.61
CA ALA A 72 3.51 36.60 -13.78
C ALA A 72 2.94 37.71 -14.66
N VAL A 73 1.62 37.93 -14.66
CA VAL A 73 0.97 38.91 -15.52
C VAL A 73 0.45 40.09 -14.68
N ILE A 74 0.89 41.32 -15.02
CA ILE A 74 0.38 42.58 -14.47
C ILE A 74 -0.43 43.27 -15.55
N MET A 75 -1.69 43.63 -15.22
CA MET A 75 -2.58 44.27 -16.18
C MET A 75 -2.56 45.79 -16.00
N LEU A 76 -2.55 46.50 -17.10
CA LEU A 76 -2.71 47.97 -17.10
C LEU A 76 -4.16 48.30 -17.47
N THR A 77 -4.86 49.07 -16.63
CA THR A 77 -6.30 49.39 -16.78
C THR A 77 -6.56 50.88 -16.77
N GLY A 78 -7.61 51.35 -17.40
CA GLY A 78 -8.08 52.73 -17.31
C GLY A 78 -8.80 53.03 -15.99
N VAL A 79 -8.88 54.31 -15.60
CA VAL A 79 -9.54 54.78 -14.38
C VAL A 79 -11.02 54.34 -14.29
N ASP A 80 -11.69 54.18 -15.42
CA ASP A 80 -13.13 53.92 -15.50
C ASP A 80 -13.48 52.41 -15.57
N GLU A 81 -12.51 51.50 -15.27
CA GLU A 81 -12.67 50.04 -15.49
C GLU A 81 -12.44 49.16 -14.26
N PRO A 82 -13.02 49.43 -13.08
CA PRO A 82 -12.77 48.62 -11.90
C PRO A 82 -13.28 47.16 -12.05
N ALA A 83 -14.33 46.96 -12.84
CA ALA A 83 -14.85 45.60 -13.11
C ALA A 83 -13.90 44.75 -13.97
N ALA A 84 -13.17 45.37 -14.90
CA ALA A 84 -12.17 44.70 -15.72
C ALA A 84 -10.95 44.28 -14.88
N ALA A 85 -10.48 45.13 -13.96
CA ALA A 85 -9.40 44.80 -13.03
C ALA A 85 -9.73 43.55 -12.18
N ILE A 86 -10.93 43.52 -11.58
CA ILE A 86 -11.38 42.34 -10.80
C ILE A 86 -11.47 41.10 -11.67
N SER A 87 -11.92 41.23 -12.92
CA SER A 87 -12.00 40.11 -13.87
C SER A 87 -10.62 39.57 -14.21
N CYS A 88 -9.62 40.40 -14.42
CA CYS A 88 -8.24 40.01 -14.67
C CYS A 88 -7.65 39.22 -13.50
N LEU A 89 -7.85 39.64 -12.26
CA LEU A 89 -7.38 38.90 -11.06
C LEU A 89 -8.05 37.50 -10.98
N LYS A 90 -9.35 37.41 -11.29
CA LYS A 90 -10.06 36.10 -11.32
C LYS A 90 -9.58 35.19 -12.46
N LEU A 91 -9.08 35.75 -13.55
CA LEU A 91 -8.51 35.02 -14.68
C LEU A 91 -7.03 34.66 -14.47
N GLY A 92 -6.43 35.03 -13.32
CA GLY A 92 -5.08 34.63 -12.96
C GLY A 92 -4.01 35.71 -13.12
N ALA A 93 -4.39 36.97 -13.37
CA ALA A 93 -3.40 38.07 -13.29
C ALA A 93 -2.82 38.16 -11.86
N ALA A 94 -1.52 38.40 -11.78
CA ALA A 94 -0.83 38.55 -10.50
C ALA A 94 -1.21 39.86 -9.80
N ASP A 95 -1.39 40.93 -10.60
CA ASP A 95 -1.79 42.24 -10.14
C ASP A 95 -2.35 43.11 -11.27
N TYR A 96 -2.82 44.30 -10.96
CA TYR A 96 -3.21 45.31 -11.94
C TYR A 96 -2.77 46.73 -11.52
N LEU A 97 -2.54 47.63 -12.47
CA LEU A 97 -2.19 49.02 -12.25
C LEU A 97 -3.11 49.94 -13.04
N ILE A 98 -3.46 51.08 -12.47
CA ILE A 98 -4.35 52.06 -13.11
C ILE A 98 -3.51 53.07 -13.88
N LYS A 99 -3.90 53.33 -15.13
CA LYS A 99 -3.27 54.39 -15.94
C LYS A 99 -3.76 55.81 -15.46
N PRO A 100 -2.89 56.81 -15.32
CA PRO A 100 -1.47 56.82 -15.71
C PRO A 100 -0.60 55.99 -14.78
N VAL A 101 0.27 55.13 -15.34
CA VAL A 101 1.09 54.17 -14.58
C VAL A 101 2.14 54.92 -13.75
N ASP A 102 2.08 54.74 -12.44
CA ASP A 102 3.16 55.14 -11.54
C ASP A 102 4.31 54.14 -11.62
N LEU A 103 5.52 54.59 -11.86
CA LEU A 103 6.67 53.71 -12.03
C LEU A 103 7.13 53.05 -10.74
N GLU A 104 6.93 53.69 -9.57
CA GLU A 104 7.24 53.07 -8.27
C GLU A 104 6.23 51.98 -7.95
N GLU A 105 4.95 52.22 -8.25
CA GLU A 105 3.87 51.23 -8.11
C GLU A 105 4.10 50.01 -9.03
N LEU A 106 4.49 50.25 -10.28
CA LEU A 106 4.87 49.18 -11.21
C LEU A 106 6.03 48.33 -10.69
N GLN A 107 7.07 49.01 -10.14
CA GLN A 107 8.20 48.28 -9.58
C GLN A 107 7.78 47.38 -8.41
N HIS A 108 6.95 47.89 -7.49
CA HIS A 108 6.44 47.11 -6.35
C HIS A 108 5.56 45.96 -6.79
N ALA A 109 4.61 46.16 -7.70
CA ALA A 109 3.76 45.13 -8.24
C ALA A 109 4.57 44.03 -8.94
N LEU A 110 5.57 44.43 -9.70
CA LEU A 110 6.45 43.49 -10.41
C LEU A 110 7.29 42.66 -9.44
N GLN A 111 7.90 43.29 -8.42
CA GLN A 111 8.66 42.55 -7.41
C GLN A 111 7.79 41.55 -6.66
N SER A 112 6.58 41.97 -6.24
CA SER A 112 5.62 41.09 -5.56
C SER A 112 5.20 39.93 -6.44
N ALA A 113 4.86 40.18 -7.69
CA ALA A 113 4.43 39.18 -8.66
C ALA A 113 5.52 38.15 -8.96
N LEU A 114 6.76 38.61 -9.16
CA LEU A 114 7.93 37.74 -9.36
C LEU A 114 8.23 36.88 -8.13
N HIS A 115 8.21 37.49 -6.93
CA HIS A 115 8.44 36.77 -5.70
C HIS A 115 7.39 35.65 -5.49
N LYS A 116 6.12 36.00 -5.68
CA LYS A 116 5.04 35.00 -5.60
C LYS A 116 5.20 33.85 -6.60
N ARG A 117 5.57 34.20 -7.84
CA ARG A 117 5.86 33.23 -8.91
C ARG A 117 6.98 32.27 -8.49
N ASP A 118 8.10 32.81 -8.01
CA ASP A 118 9.26 32.00 -7.64
C ASP A 118 8.95 31.05 -6.48
N LEU A 119 8.20 31.52 -5.47
CA LEU A 119 7.70 30.68 -4.37
C LEU A 119 6.78 29.54 -4.88
N GLU A 120 5.90 29.83 -5.83
CA GLU A 120 5.00 28.79 -6.41
C GLU A 120 5.77 27.73 -7.18
N ILE A 121 6.79 28.14 -7.95
CA ILE A 121 7.68 27.21 -8.67
C ILE A 121 8.45 26.33 -7.68
N GLU A 122 9.04 26.94 -6.64
CA GLU A 122 9.79 26.23 -5.61
C GLU A 122 8.88 25.24 -4.85
N ARG A 123 7.69 25.69 -4.45
CA ARG A 123 6.70 24.84 -3.77
C ARG A 123 6.33 23.63 -4.61
N ARG A 124 6.03 23.82 -5.91
CA ARG A 124 5.68 22.74 -6.84
C ARG A 124 6.83 21.74 -7.00
N GLY A 125 8.04 22.25 -7.20
CA GLY A 125 9.24 21.40 -7.29
C GLY A 125 9.48 20.57 -6.02
N LEU A 126 9.25 21.17 -4.84
CA LEU A 126 9.36 20.46 -3.57
C LEU A 126 8.27 19.39 -3.39
N GLU A 127 7.02 19.70 -3.78
CA GLU A 127 5.91 18.75 -3.72
C GLU A 127 6.16 17.53 -4.64
N GLU A 128 6.64 17.76 -5.86
CA GLU A 128 6.99 16.68 -6.80
C GLU A 128 8.15 15.81 -6.26
N TRP A 129 9.18 16.46 -5.72
CA TRP A 129 10.30 15.74 -5.10
C TRP A 129 9.85 14.92 -3.91
N LEU A 130 9.04 15.49 -2.99
CA LEU A 130 8.51 14.78 -1.83
C LEU A 130 7.65 13.59 -2.23
N ALA A 131 6.78 13.76 -3.22
CA ALA A 131 5.95 12.66 -3.74
C ALA A 131 6.80 11.50 -4.27
N HIS A 132 7.87 11.82 -5.01
CA HIS A 132 8.81 10.83 -5.51
C HIS A 132 9.55 10.10 -4.39
N GLU A 133 10.08 10.85 -3.41
CA GLU A 133 10.84 10.30 -2.26
C GLU A 133 9.93 9.41 -1.40
N VAL A 134 8.70 9.86 -1.08
CA VAL A 134 7.72 9.05 -0.34
C VAL A 134 7.42 7.74 -1.06
N ALA A 135 7.16 7.79 -2.38
CA ALA A 135 6.90 6.58 -3.16
C ALA A 135 8.10 5.63 -3.20
N SER A 136 9.32 6.16 -3.25
CA SER A 136 10.57 5.38 -3.21
C SER A 136 10.75 4.70 -1.85
N ARG A 137 10.61 5.46 -0.76
CA ARG A 137 10.76 4.95 0.62
C ARG A 137 9.68 3.93 0.98
N THR A 138 8.45 4.14 0.51
CA THR A 138 7.36 3.18 0.74
C THR A 138 7.69 1.83 0.12
N ARG A 139 8.17 1.80 -1.14
CA ARG A 139 8.58 0.55 -1.82
C ARG A 139 9.75 -0.14 -1.11
N GLU A 140 10.73 0.63 -0.65
CA GLU A 140 11.87 0.09 0.10
C GLU A 140 11.40 -0.56 1.42
N LEU A 141 10.56 0.13 2.20
CA LEU A 141 10.01 -0.38 3.45
C LEU A 141 9.16 -1.63 3.24
N GLU A 142 8.32 -1.68 2.21
CA GLU A 142 7.55 -2.87 1.85
C GLU A 142 8.47 -4.06 1.54
N THR A 143 9.54 -3.82 0.80
CA THR A 143 10.51 -4.87 0.46
C THR A 143 11.23 -5.39 1.70
N GLN A 144 11.70 -4.51 2.57
CA GLN A 144 12.35 -4.86 3.83
C GLN A 144 11.38 -5.61 4.76
N SER A 145 10.14 -5.15 4.86
CA SER A 145 9.09 -5.81 5.66
C SER A 145 8.84 -7.24 5.17
N ARG A 146 8.72 -7.45 3.84
CA ARG A 146 8.55 -8.80 3.27
C ARG A 146 9.76 -9.70 3.53
N GLN A 147 10.98 -9.16 3.43
CA GLN A 147 12.20 -9.92 3.73
C GLN A 147 12.26 -10.33 5.20
N LEU A 148 11.96 -9.40 6.11
CA LEU A 148 11.93 -9.68 7.55
C LEU A 148 10.88 -10.73 7.88
N SER A 149 9.69 -10.65 7.29
CA SER A 149 8.62 -11.63 7.44
C SER A 149 9.06 -13.03 7.03
N ARG A 150 9.67 -13.15 5.85
CA ARG A 150 10.20 -14.45 5.36
C ARG A 150 11.28 -15.01 6.28
N LEU A 151 12.19 -14.16 6.76
CA LEU A 151 13.25 -14.59 7.67
C LEU A 151 12.66 -15.10 8.99
N SER A 152 11.68 -14.39 9.56
CA SER A 152 11.01 -14.78 10.79
C SER A 152 10.31 -16.13 10.66
N VAL A 153 9.56 -16.36 9.56
CA VAL A 153 8.92 -17.65 9.28
C VAL A 153 9.96 -18.76 9.17
N ASN A 154 11.06 -18.53 8.45
CA ASN A 154 12.11 -19.55 8.27
C ASN A 154 12.80 -19.91 9.60
N VAL A 155 13.06 -18.94 10.46
CA VAL A 155 13.68 -19.18 11.79
C VAL A 155 12.74 -20.02 12.66
N LEU A 156 11.45 -19.68 12.71
CA LEU A 156 10.48 -20.45 13.49
C LEU A 156 10.28 -21.86 12.92
N ALA A 157 10.22 -22.01 11.61
CA ALA A 157 10.15 -23.30 10.96
C ALA A 157 11.36 -24.18 11.29
N ALA A 158 12.58 -23.60 11.28
CA ALA A 158 13.80 -24.31 11.65
C ALA A 158 13.80 -24.76 13.14
N LEU A 159 13.18 -23.99 14.03
CA LEU A 159 13.00 -24.38 15.44
C LEU A 159 12.02 -25.56 15.57
N VAL A 160 10.93 -25.55 14.81
CA VAL A 160 9.98 -26.68 14.76
C VAL A 160 10.67 -27.93 14.21
N ASP A 161 11.41 -27.83 13.08
CA ASP A 161 12.18 -28.93 12.51
C ASP A 161 13.19 -29.52 13.52
N ALA A 162 13.85 -28.67 14.31
CA ALA A 162 14.82 -29.11 15.32
C ALA A 162 14.13 -29.86 16.48
N LEU A 163 12.89 -29.57 16.77
CA LEU A 163 12.09 -30.31 17.77
C LEU A 163 11.63 -31.66 17.22
N GLU A 164 11.05 -31.66 16.01
CA GLU A 164 10.62 -32.89 15.34
C GLU A 164 11.77 -33.89 15.16
N ALA A 165 13.01 -33.38 14.96
CA ALA A 165 14.18 -34.23 14.84
C ALA A 165 14.45 -35.11 16.07
N LYS A 166 13.94 -34.71 17.25
CA LYS A 166 14.08 -35.47 18.51
C LYS A 166 13.06 -36.59 18.66
N ASP A 167 11.96 -36.52 17.89
CA ASP A 167 10.89 -37.54 17.91
C ASP A 167 10.75 -38.19 16.53
N PRO A 168 11.12 -39.48 16.40
CA PRO A 168 11.04 -40.18 15.12
C PRO A 168 9.64 -40.19 14.51
N LEU A 169 8.58 -40.14 15.32
CA LEU A 169 7.18 -40.19 14.85
C LEU A 169 6.73 -38.84 14.27
N LEU A 170 7.32 -37.74 14.77
CA LEU A 170 6.99 -36.38 14.30
C LEU A 170 7.90 -35.89 13.17
N ARG A 171 8.93 -36.65 12.82
CA ARG A 171 9.92 -36.19 11.83
C ARG A 171 9.25 -35.82 10.50
N GLY A 172 9.36 -34.55 10.09
CA GLY A 172 8.83 -34.01 8.87
C GLY A 172 7.30 -33.84 8.85
N HIS A 173 6.62 -34.00 10.00
CA HIS A 173 5.17 -33.80 10.14
C HIS A 173 4.77 -32.38 9.68
N SER A 174 5.35 -31.34 10.26
CA SER A 174 5.01 -29.94 9.92
C SER A 174 5.25 -29.62 8.44
N GLN A 175 6.27 -30.22 7.80
CA GLN A 175 6.48 -30.04 6.36
C GLN A 175 5.35 -30.68 5.53
N ARG A 176 4.97 -31.94 5.86
CA ARG A 176 3.90 -32.64 5.15
C ARG A 176 2.55 -31.93 5.33
N VAL A 177 2.25 -31.49 6.56
CA VAL A 177 1.04 -30.69 6.87
C VAL A 177 1.03 -29.38 6.09
N ALA A 178 2.15 -28.65 6.02
CA ALA A 178 2.26 -27.43 5.24
C ALA A 178 1.99 -27.65 3.75
N ASP A 179 2.61 -28.68 3.17
CA ASP A 179 2.46 -28.96 1.74
C ASP A 179 1.06 -29.46 1.39
N LEU A 180 0.46 -30.28 2.23
CA LEU A 180 -0.91 -30.75 2.05
C LEU A 180 -1.91 -29.60 2.22
N SER A 181 -1.73 -28.77 3.25
CA SER A 181 -2.58 -27.60 3.50
C SER A 181 -2.56 -26.62 2.33
N ALA A 182 -1.39 -26.36 1.75
CA ALA A 182 -1.26 -25.46 0.59
C ALA A 182 -1.97 -26.03 -0.65
N ARG A 183 -1.88 -27.36 -0.89
CA ARG A 183 -2.61 -28.01 -2.01
C ARG A 183 -4.13 -27.93 -1.80
N ILE A 184 -4.60 -28.16 -0.57
CA ILE A 184 -6.04 -28.05 -0.24
C ILE A 184 -6.51 -26.60 -0.45
N ALA A 185 -5.74 -25.60 0.02
CA ALA A 185 -6.05 -24.18 -0.15
C ALA A 185 -6.14 -23.78 -1.63
N GLY A 186 -5.18 -24.20 -2.45
CA GLY A 186 -5.18 -23.99 -3.90
C GLY A 186 -6.39 -24.63 -4.58
N ARG A 187 -6.77 -25.86 -4.18
CA ARG A 187 -7.96 -26.55 -4.71
C ARG A 187 -9.28 -25.86 -4.33
N LEU A 188 -9.32 -25.23 -3.17
CA LEU A 188 -10.47 -24.42 -2.73
C LEU A 188 -10.50 -23.05 -3.41
N GLY A 189 -9.49 -22.68 -4.22
CA GLY A 189 -9.44 -21.43 -4.98
C GLY A 189 -9.03 -20.22 -4.15
N LEU A 190 -8.29 -20.41 -3.05
CA LEU A 190 -7.77 -19.30 -2.26
C LEU A 190 -6.73 -18.51 -3.09
N PRO A 191 -6.64 -17.17 -2.88
CA PRO A 191 -5.58 -16.34 -3.46
C PRO A 191 -4.17 -16.84 -3.07
N GLU A 192 -3.17 -16.57 -3.90
CA GLU A 192 -1.79 -17.05 -3.72
C GLU A 192 -1.18 -16.64 -2.38
N ASP A 193 -1.45 -15.42 -1.93
CA ASP A 193 -1.00 -14.90 -0.64
C ASP A 193 -1.65 -15.63 0.55
N GLU A 194 -2.92 -16.03 0.44
CA GLU A 194 -3.59 -16.86 1.45
C GLU A 194 -3.06 -18.29 1.43
N VAL A 195 -2.77 -18.87 0.27
CA VAL A 195 -2.15 -20.18 0.14
C VAL A 195 -0.78 -20.21 0.83
N GLU A 196 0.04 -19.19 0.63
CA GLU A 196 1.34 -19.07 1.30
C GLU A 196 1.20 -18.85 2.82
N ALA A 197 0.19 -18.10 3.26
CA ALA A 197 -0.11 -17.97 4.69
C ALA A 197 -0.52 -19.30 5.33
N VAL A 198 -1.35 -20.10 4.65
CA VAL A 198 -1.75 -21.45 5.09
C VAL A 198 -0.55 -22.38 5.13
N ARG A 199 0.34 -22.35 4.13
CA ARG A 199 1.59 -23.11 4.10
C ARG A 199 2.48 -22.76 5.29
N ALA A 200 2.70 -21.46 5.52
CA ALA A 200 3.52 -20.97 6.65
C ALA A 200 2.93 -21.37 8.01
N ALA A 201 1.60 -21.29 8.14
CA ALA A 201 0.91 -21.70 9.36
C ALA A 201 1.03 -23.21 9.59
N GLY A 202 0.88 -24.04 8.55
CA GLY A 202 1.10 -25.48 8.61
C GLY A 202 2.51 -25.88 9.06
N ARG A 203 3.54 -25.08 8.68
CA ARG A 203 4.92 -25.27 9.15
C ARG A 203 5.10 -24.97 10.64
N MET A 204 4.27 -24.13 11.22
CA MET A 204 4.41 -23.63 12.59
C MET A 204 3.27 -24.06 13.52
N HIS A 205 2.34 -24.88 13.01
CA HIS A 205 1.13 -25.21 13.78
C HIS A 205 1.42 -25.84 15.13
N ASP A 206 2.48 -26.63 15.22
CA ASP A 206 2.95 -27.31 16.43
C ASP A 206 3.91 -26.50 17.30
N ILE A 207 4.06 -25.20 17.04
CA ILE A 207 5.00 -24.36 17.80
C ILE A 207 4.67 -24.30 19.30
N GLY A 208 3.41 -24.49 19.66
CA GLY A 208 2.97 -24.56 21.06
C GLY A 208 3.54 -25.77 21.80
N LYS A 209 3.80 -26.87 21.10
CA LYS A 209 4.44 -28.09 21.69
C LYS A 209 5.87 -27.85 22.17
N LEU A 210 6.52 -26.74 21.74
CA LEU A 210 7.82 -26.27 22.24
C LEU A 210 7.87 -26.10 23.74
N ALA A 211 6.78 -25.70 24.34
CA ALA A 211 6.73 -25.31 25.74
C ALA A 211 6.41 -26.44 26.69
N LEU A 212 5.87 -27.54 26.21
CA LEU A 212 5.32 -28.60 27.04
C LEU A 212 6.25 -29.80 27.26
N ARG A 213 7.42 -29.83 26.57
CA ARG A 213 8.39 -30.91 26.76
C ARG A 213 9.50 -30.54 27.75
N GLU A 214 9.23 -30.61 29.04
CA GLU A 214 10.30 -30.93 30.00
C GLU A 214 10.66 -32.40 29.84
N PRO A 215 11.96 -32.73 29.63
CA PRO A 215 12.41 -34.11 29.63
C PRO A 215 12.34 -34.66 31.06
N GLY A 216 11.26 -35.29 31.44
CA GLY A 216 11.13 -35.85 32.77
C GLY A 216 9.73 -36.25 33.22
N LEU A 217 8.66 -35.74 32.65
CA LEU A 217 7.33 -36.29 32.93
C LEU A 217 7.10 -37.56 32.10
N GLN A 218 7.44 -38.68 32.68
CA GLN A 218 7.08 -39.99 32.20
C GLN A 218 5.56 -40.14 32.22
N LEU A 219 5.01 -40.50 31.08
CA LEU A 219 3.66 -40.98 30.92
C LEU A 219 3.40 -42.18 31.80
N GLY A 220 2.73 -41.96 32.93
CA GLY A 220 1.85 -42.97 33.47
C GLY A 220 0.69 -43.14 32.50
N ALA A 221 0.21 -44.36 32.30
CA ALA A 221 -0.84 -44.73 31.38
C ALA A 221 -2.02 -43.74 31.41
N ALA A 222 -2.12 -42.89 30.34
CA ALA A 222 -3.20 -41.94 30.22
C ALA A 222 -4.52 -42.70 30.04
N THR A 223 -5.49 -42.40 30.85
CA THR A 223 -6.86 -42.88 30.70
C THR A 223 -7.52 -42.17 29.51
N SER A 224 -8.50 -42.82 28.88
CA SER A 224 -9.19 -42.37 27.66
C SER A 224 -9.78 -40.95 27.73
N ASP A 225 -9.93 -40.36 28.92
CA ASP A 225 -10.43 -39.00 29.10
C ASP A 225 -9.33 -37.94 29.15
N GLU A 226 -8.05 -38.31 29.25
CA GLU A 226 -6.90 -37.39 29.26
C GLU A 226 -6.37 -37.08 27.85
N ILE A 227 -6.84 -37.82 26.84
CA ILE A 227 -6.47 -37.59 25.40
C ILE A 227 -7.10 -36.30 24.84
N ALA A 228 -8.07 -35.69 25.56
CA ALA A 228 -8.84 -34.55 25.09
C ALA A 228 -8.36 -33.18 25.61
N ALA A 229 -7.29 -33.11 26.41
CA ALA A 229 -6.75 -31.81 26.87
C ALA A 229 -5.86 -31.21 25.76
N PRO A 230 -6.07 -29.93 25.37
CA PRO A 230 -5.16 -29.29 24.44
C PRO A 230 -3.78 -29.24 25.07
N GLN A 231 -2.80 -29.84 24.38
CA GLN A 231 -1.41 -29.88 24.84
C GLN A 231 -0.69 -28.56 24.64
N ASP A 232 -1.36 -27.55 24.11
CA ASP A 232 -0.79 -26.23 23.82
C ASP A 232 -1.33 -25.18 24.79
N ASP A 233 -0.42 -24.43 25.40
CA ASP A 233 -0.77 -23.20 26.14
C ASP A 233 -1.07 -22.07 25.14
N PRO A 234 -2.34 -21.61 25.01
CA PRO A 234 -2.69 -20.56 24.04
C PRO A 234 -1.97 -19.24 24.28
N ASP A 235 -1.67 -18.91 25.54
CA ASP A 235 -0.95 -17.67 25.89
C ASP A 235 0.52 -17.77 25.48
N LEU A 236 1.10 -18.96 25.51
CA LEU A 236 2.45 -19.19 25.06
C LEU A 236 2.55 -19.15 23.54
N VAL A 237 1.61 -19.79 22.83
CA VAL A 237 1.52 -19.69 21.36
C VAL A 237 1.41 -18.23 20.95
N GLN A 238 0.58 -17.44 21.62
CA GLN A 238 0.45 -16.01 21.34
C GLN A 238 1.76 -15.25 21.58
N ARG A 239 2.49 -15.51 22.65
CA ARG A 239 3.80 -14.89 22.92
C ARG A 239 4.86 -15.28 21.91
N LEU A 240 4.93 -16.54 21.49
CA LEU A 240 5.85 -17.02 20.48
C LEU A 240 5.57 -16.43 19.10
N LEU A 241 4.28 -16.21 18.79
CA LEU A 241 3.87 -15.62 17.51
C LEU A 241 3.83 -14.08 17.53
N GLN A 242 4.04 -13.43 18.68
CA GLN A 242 4.05 -11.96 18.78
C GLN A 242 5.01 -11.27 17.77
N PRO A 243 6.23 -11.76 17.53
CA PRO A 243 7.12 -11.20 16.52
C PRO A 243 6.55 -11.28 15.11
N LEU A 244 5.58 -12.16 14.86
CA LEU A 244 4.88 -12.36 13.60
C LEU A 244 3.51 -11.65 13.55
N ALA A 245 3.18 -10.76 14.50
CA ALA A 245 1.89 -10.08 14.55
C ALA A 245 1.55 -9.31 13.26
N HIS A 246 2.57 -8.92 12.48
CA HIS A 246 2.43 -8.33 11.15
C HIS A 246 1.98 -9.34 10.08
N LEU A 247 2.08 -10.65 10.34
CA LEU A 247 1.58 -11.75 9.51
C LEU A 247 0.23 -12.25 10.07
N LYS A 248 -0.72 -11.36 10.25
CA LYS A 248 -2.00 -11.64 10.90
C LYS A 248 -2.69 -12.91 10.38
N GLY A 249 -2.67 -13.13 9.07
CA GLY A 249 -3.24 -14.35 8.46
C GLY A 249 -2.62 -15.63 9.02
N VAL A 250 -1.30 -15.69 9.18
CA VAL A 250 -0.57 -16.86 9.71
C VAL A 250 -0.86 -17.05 11.20
N THR A 251 -0.80 -15.98 11.99
CA THR A 251 -1.01 -16.05 13.44
C THR A 251 -2.44 -16.46 13.79
N ASP A 252 -3.43 -15.97 13.05
CA ASP A 252 -4.83 -16.35 13.24
C ASP A 252 -5.06 -17.83 12.89
N ILE A 253 -4.45 -18.34 11.82
CA ILE A 253 -4.54 -19.75 11.45
C ILE A 253 -3.97 -20.63 12.57
N VAL A 254 -2.78 -20.34 13.06
CA VAL A 254 -2.14 -21.13 14.14
C VAL A 254 -2.93 -21.03 15.45
N ARG A 255 -3.50 -19.86 15.77
CA ARG A 255 -4.30 -19.66 16.96
C ARG A 255 -5.58 -20.48 16.96
N PHE A 256 -6.28 -20.56 15.80
CA PHE A 256 -7.60 -21.17 15.71
C PHE A 256 -7.62 -22.58 15.12
N GLN A 257 -6.49 -23.22 14.90
CA GLN A 257 -6.41 -24.56 14.33
C GLN A 257 -7.05 -25.65 15.21
N HIS A 258 -7.17 -25.41 16.52
CA HIS A 258 -7.80 -26.34 17.46
C HIS A 258 -9.29 -26.07 17.66
N GLU A 259 -9.85 -25.09 16.94
CA GLU A 259 -11.28 -24.91 16.86
C GLU A 259 -11.94 -26.08 16.11
N ARG A 260 -13.14 -26.44 16.55
CA ARG A 260 -13.90 -27.53 15.96
C ARG A 260 -15.08 -27.00 15.16
N PHE A 261 -15.41 -27.63 14.08
CA PHE A 261 -16.52 -27.17 13.23
C PHE A 261 -17.86 -27.12 13.97
N ASP A 262 -18.06 -27.98 15.00
CA ASP A 262 -19.24 -28.00 15.87
C ASP A 262 -19.24 -26.93 16.98
N GLY A 263 -18.16 -26.13 17.12
CA GLY A 263 -18.02 -25.08 18.12
C GLY A 263 -17.57 -25.54 19.50
N LYS A 264 -17.09 -26.78 19.63
CA LYS A 264 -16.59 -27.36 20.90
C LYS A 264 -15.06 -27.32 21.00
N GLY A 265 -14.41 -26.55 20.11
CA GLY A 265 -12.96 -26.38 20.07
C GLY A 265 -12.46 -25.22 20.95
N LEU A 266 -11.18 -24.95 20.87
CA LEU A 266 -10.48 -23.91 21.62
C LEU A 266 -9.69 -23.03 20.63
N PRO A 267 -9.39 -21.76 20.96
CA PRO A 267 -9.54 -21.12 22.28
C PRO A 267 -10.88 -20.41 22.52
N GLU A 268 -11.67 -20.13 21.47
CA GLU A 268 -12.86 -19.26 21.58
C GLU A 268 -14.19 -20.00 21.40
N GLY A 269 -14.16 -21.27 20.99
CA GLY A 269 -15.35 -22.05 20.67
C GLY A 269 -16.06 -21.58 19.41
N ARG A 270 -15.30 -21.08 18.43
CA ARG A 270 -15.82 -20.68 17.11
C ARG A 270 -16.46 -21.84 16.38
N ARG A 271 -17.49 -21.54 15.59
CA ARG A 271 -18.27 -22.58 14.92
C ARG A 271 -18.34 -22.37 13.42
N GLY A 272 -18.25 -23.46 12.65
CA GLY A 272 -18.49 -23.44 11.23
C GLY A 272 -17.57 -22.47 10.47
N GLU A 273 -18.16 -21.58 9.71
CA GLU A 273 -17.43 -20.60 8.88
C GLU A 273 -16.84 -19.41 9.68
N ASP A 274 -17.17 -19.26 10.96
CA ASP A 274 -16.53 -18.26 11.85
C ASP A 274 -15.07 -18.63 12.17
N ILE A 275 -14.70 -19.92 11.98
CA ILE A 275 -13.32 -20.37 12.04
C ILE A 275 -12.62 -19.97 10.74
N PRO A 276 -11.45 -19.28 10.79
CA PRO A 276 -10.70 -18.95 9.58
C PRO A 276 -10.49 -20.17 8.67
N ILE A 277 -10.69 -20.00 7.37
CA ILE A 277 -10.59 -21.12 6.42
C ILE A 277 -9.22 -21.81 6.49
N GLY A 278 -8.14 -21.06 6.64
CA GLY A 278 -6.79 -21.61 6.79
C GLY A 278 -6.64 -22.47 8.03
N ALA A 279 -7.27 -22.11 9.16
CA ALA A 279 -7.27 -22.91 10.39
C ALA A 279 -7.99 -24.26 10.18
N ARG A 280 -9.16 -24.24 9.52
CA ARG A 280 -9.89 -25.46 9.14
C ARG A 280 -9.09 -26.37 8.23
N ILE A 281 -8.31 -25.79 7.29
CA ILE A 281 -7.44 -26.53 6.37
C ILE A 281 -6.28 -27.18 7.14
N VAL A 282 -5.55 -26.41 7.97
CA VAL A 282 -4.41 -26.92 8.74
C VAL A 282 -4.87 -28.03 9.69
N ALA A 283 -6.00 -27.84 10.40
CA ALA A 283 -6.57 -28.87 11.26
C ALA A 283 -6.85 -30.18 10.53
N ALA A 284 -7.46 -30.12 9.33
CA ALA A 284 -7.76 -31.31 8.54
C ALA A 284 -6.49 -32.01 8.02
N ALA A 285 -5.48 -31.24 7.59
CA ALA A 285 -4.21 -31.76 7.11
C ALA A 285 -3.39 -32.41 8.24
N SER A 286 -3.37 -31.80 9.45
CA SER A 286 -2.67 -32.33 10.63
C SER A 286 -3.26 -33.66 11.06
N VAL A 287 -4.59 -33.74 11.25
CA VAL A 287 -5.25 -35.00 11.66
C VAL A 287 -5.08 -36.09 10.61
N TYR A 288 -5.08 -35.74 9.31
CA TYR A 288 -4.80 -36.70 8.25
C TYR A 288 -3.36 -37.23 8.34
N ASP A 289 -2.36 -36.38 8.50
CA ASP A 289 -0.95 -36.80 8.57
C ASP A 289 -0.67 -37.65 9.79
N GLU A 290 -1.25 -37.31 10.94
CA GLU A 290 -1.17 -38.14 12.16
C GLU A 290 -1.71 -39.55 11.96
N LEU A 291 -2.83 -39.70 11.26
CA LEU A 291 -3.40 -41.03 10.96
C LEU A 291 -2.61 -41.77 9.91
N ALA A 292 -2.15 -41.08 8.87
CA ALA A 292 -1.45 -41.72 7.74
C ALA A 292 -0.02 -42.15 8.08
N VAL A 293 0.67 -41.43 8.95
CA VAL A 293 2.10 -41.66 9.25
C VAL A 293 2.32 -42.25 10.63
N ALA A 294 1.58 -41.79 11.66
CA ALA A 294 1.78 -42.16 13.05
C ALA A 294 0.75 -43.16 13.58
N GLY A 295 -0.15 -43.66 12.78
CA GLY A 295 -1.29 -44.52 13.07
C GLY A 295 -1.44 -45.08 14.49
N ALA A 296 -2.64 -45.15 15.03
CA ALA A 296 -2.88 -45.67 16.37
C ALA A 296 -2.23 -47.04 16.58
N GLY A 297 -1.06 -47.09 17.27
CA GLY A 297 -0.31 -48.29 17.53
C GLY A 297 0.98 -48.47 16.69
N GLY A 298 1.46 -47.42 15.99
CA GLY A 298 2.75 -47.45 15.30
C GLY A 298 2.76 -48.06 13.92
N SER A 299 1.59 -48.34 13.31
CA SER A 299 1.48 -48.78 11.93
C SER A 299 0.89 -47.68 11.04
N THR A 300 1.59 -47.31 9.96
CA THR A 300 1.08 -46.41 8.93
C THR A 300 -0.20 -46.93 8.32
N LEU A 301 -1.23 -46.04 8.19
CA LEU A 301 -2.46 -46.41 7.47
C LEU A 301 -2.32 -46.06 5.98
N GLU A 302 -2.89 -46.93 5.15
CA GLU A 302 -3.05 -46.59 3.74
C GLU A 302 -3.93 -45.33 3.59
N PRO A 303 -3.66 -44.46 2.59
CA PRO A 303 -4.40 -43.21 2.39
C PRO A 303 -5.93 -43.38 2.40
N ARG A 304 -6.44 -44.45 1.83
CA ARG A 304 -7.88 -44.76 1.81
C ARG A 304 -8.43 -45.04 3.20
N GLU A 305 -7.68 -45.73 4.05
CA GLU A 305 -8.06 -46.06 5.41
C GLU A 305 -8.04 -44.85 6.30
N ALA A 306 -7.00 -43.98 6.17
CA ALA A 306 -6.94 -42.71 6.87
C ALA A 306 -8.16 -41.81 6.54
N ILE A 307 -8.52 -41.68 5.26
CA ILE A 307 -9.72 -40.94 4.82
C ILE A 307 -11.01 -41.58 5.38
N ALA A 308 -11.10 -42.92 5.41
CA ALA A 308 -12.28 -43.59 5.95
C ALA A 308 -12.49 -43.27 7.46
N ASN A 309 -11.40 -43.23 8.23
CA ASN A 309 -11.43 -42.89 9.66
C ASN A 309 -11.86 -41.40 9.88
N LEU A 310 -11.41 -40.50 9.03
CA LEU A 310 -11.77 -39.07 9.12
C LEU A 310 -13.26 -38.79 8.84
N ARG A 311 -13.97 -39.66 8.12
CA ARG A 311 -15.38 -39.45 7.77
C ARG A 311 -16.29 -39.27 8.98
N SER A 312 -16.00 -39.93 10.11
CA SER A 312 -16.79 -39.81 11.33
C SER A 312 -16.61 -38.43 12.03
N LEU A 313 -15.57 -37.70 11.69
CA LEU A 313 -15.23 -36.39 12.24
C LEU A 313 -15.83 -35.24 11.41
N VAL A 314 -16.35 -35.51 10.22
CA VAL A 314 -16.90 -34.48 9.32
C VAL A 314 -18.17 -33.87 9.89
N GLY A 315 -18.23 -32.53 9.92
CA GLY A 315 -19.33 -31.78 10.53
C GLY A 315 -19.25 -31.67 12.06
N LEU A 316 -18.35 -32.41 12.70
CA LEU A 316 -18.04 -32.30 14.13
C LEU A 316 -16.72 -31.53 14.31
N MET A 317 -15.63 -32.16 13.98
CA MET A 317 -14.28 -31.57 14.09
C MET A 317 -13.86 -30.91 12.79
N LEU A 318 -14.14 -31.55 11.64
CA LEU A 318 -13.68 -31.16 10.32
C LEU A 318 -14.77 -30.47 9.51
N ASP A 319 -14.37 -29.44 8.75
CA ASP A 319 -15.22 -28.78 7.76
C ASP A 319 -15.51 -29.73 6.60
N PRO A 320 -16.80 -29.94 6.24
CA PRO A 320 -17.17 -30.79 5.12
C PRO A 320 -16.59 -30.37 3.76
N LYS A 321 -16.45 -29.05 3.51
CA LYS A 321 -15.87 -28.52 2.26
C LYS A 321 -14.35 -28.79 2.19
N VAL A 322 -13.65 -28.56 3.30
CA VAL A 322 -12.22 -28.84 3.43
C VAL A 322 -11.95 -30.33 3.32
N PHE A 323 -12.77 -31.17 3.98
CA PHE A 323 -12.64 -32.63 3.88
C PHE A 323 -12.83 -33.13 2.44
N ALA A 324 -13.80 -32.57 1.70
CA ALA A 324 -13.99 -32.97 0.29
C ALA A 324 -12.75 -32.60 -0.56
N ALA A 325 -12.13 -31.44 -0.34
CA ALA A 325 -10.90 -31.04 -1.01
C ALA A 325 -9.71 -31.95 -0.63
N LEU A 326 -9.56 -32.28 0.65
CA LEU A 326 -8.55 -33.22 1.14
C LEU A 326 -8.67 -34.59 0.46
N VAL A 327 -9.88 -35.17 0.35
CA VAL A 327 -10.11 -36.45 -0.32
C VAL A 327 -9.63 -36.40 -1.76
N LEU A 328 -9.92 -35.32 -2.49
CA LEU A 328 -9.51 -35.18 -3.89
C LEU A 328 -7.98 -35.04 -4.03
N GLU A 329 -7.30 -34.37 -3.07
CA GLU A 329 -5.85 -34.25 -3.08
C GLU A 329 -5.15 -35.58 -2.83
N VAL A 330 -5.66 -36.37 -1.87
CA VAL A 330 -5.08 -37.64 -1.50
C VAL A 330 -5.37 -38.71 -2.58
N ALA A 331 -6.57 -38.72 -3.17
CA ALA A 331 -6.93 -39.67 -4.22
C ALA A 331 -6.20 -39.43 -5.56
N GLY A 332 -5.80 -38.16 -5.83
CA GLY A 332 -5.07 -37.81 -7.07
C GLY A 332 -3.58 -38.11 -7.03
N THR A 333 -3.04 -38.52 -5.88
CA THR A 333 -1.63 -38.90 -5.68
C THR A 333 -1.40 -40.43 -5.58
N ALA A 334 -2.45 -41.25 -5.74
CA ALA A 334 -2.39 -42.69 -5.66
C ALA A 334 -2.31 -43.35 -7.04
#